data_bc93933e4eb9f1a13f5e5397884f1bae
#
_entry.id   bc93933e4eb9f1a13f5e5397884f1bae
#
_cell.length_a   1.000
_cell.length_b   1.000
_cell.length_c   1.000
_cell.angle_alpha   90.00
_cell.angle_beta   90.00
_cell.angle_gamma   90.00
#
_symmetry.space_group_name_H-M   'P 1'
#
loop_
_entity.id
_entity.type
_entity.pdbx_description
1 polymer ?
#
loop_
_entity_poly.entity_id
_entity_poly.type
_entity_poly.pdbx_seq_one_letter_code
_entity_poly.pdbx_strand_id
1 'polypeptide(L)'
;MSQTLNVLSIDFDYFQNVSKDVLMNCYPAGLDLSTELSIFTWSGYYNNPKSAKELQKVEILEDELNHLKKLLLSDRISDDADVMITNSHVFIYELIHNCMERNDHYKDIRCINIDLHHDFVNGSEDVDCGNWISHLYKDYGDHFKFDWVVNPISREMFGLKEEIFDKTLLKSLADIKIKDFDVVFLCRSDNFFAPHLDPYFDEIVRLIESQFHDIRIEKSVNEVRDYRKYDSMYEKLHRSLKNS
;
A
#
# COMPACT_ATOMS: atom_id res chain seq x y z
N MET A 1 -31.26 5.68 -10.40
CA MET A 1 -30.76 4.34 -10.07
C MET A 1 -29.63 4.55 -9.08
N SER A 2 -29.52 3.76 -8.01
CA SER A 2 -28.37 3.85 -7.10
C SER A 2 -27.13 3.35 -7.85
N GLN A 3 -26.03 4.08 -7.71
CA GLN A 3 -24.74 3.70 -8.28
C GLN A 3 -23.84 3.11 -7.19
N THR A 4 -22.90 2.28 -7.60
CA THR A 4 -21.85 1.74 -6.74
C THR A 4 -20.58 2.55 -6.96
N LEU A 5 -19.97 3.04 -5.88
CA LEU A 5 -18.63 3.62 -5.90
C LEU A 5 -17.61 2.49 -6.05
N ASN A 6 -16.93 2.43 -7.18
CA ASN A 6 -15.89 1.43 -7.43
C ASN A 6 -14.51 2.01 -7.08
N VAL A 7 -13.84 1.42 -6.12
CA VAL A 7 -12.56 1.90 -5.58
C VAL A 7 -11.45 0.92 -5.95
N LEU A 8 -10.38 1.41 -6.54
CA LEU A 8 -9.12 0.71 -6.74
C LEU A 8 -8.11 1.23 -5.71
N SER A 9 -7.86 0.43 -4.69
CA SER A 9 -6.87 0.70 -3.65
C SER A 9 -5.60 -0.08 -3.95
N ILE A 10 -4.47 0.61 -3.97
CA ILE A 10 -3.16 0.04 -4.29
C ILE A 10 -2.20 0.41 -3.18
N ASP A 11 -1.82 -0.58 -2.34
CA ASP A 11 -0.65 -0.47 -1.47
C ASP A 11 0.57 -1.05 -2.19
N PHE A 12 1.59 -0.23 -2.36
CA PHE A 12 2.72 -0.59 -3.22
C PHE A 12 3.62 -1.68 -2.61
N ASP A 13 3.49 -1.96 -1.34
CA ASP A 13 4.17 -3.06 -0.67
C ASP A 13 3.74 -4.45 -1.21
N TYR A 14 2.56 -4.53 -1.83
CA TYR A 14 2.11 -5.71 -2.57
C TYR A 14 3.11 -6.19 -3.62
N PHE A 15 3.81 -5.25 -4.27
CA PHE A 15 4.66 -5.60 -5.42
C PHE A 15 6.04 -6.15 -5.04
N GLN A 16 6.31 -6.36 -3.77
CA GLN A 16 7.57 -6.92 -3.29
C GLN A 16 7.57 -8.46 -3.35
N ASN A 17 8.61 -9.01 -3.96
CA ASN A 17 8.98 -10.42 -3.83
C ASN A 17 9.88 -10.57 -2.61
N VAL A 18 9.29 -10.84 -1.47
CA VAL A 18 9.96 -10.89 -0.18
C VAL A 18 9.57 -12.16 0.58
N SER A 19 10.48 -12.73 1.36
CA SER A 19 10.14 -13.86 2.24
C SER A 19 9.62 -13.40 3.59
N LYS A 20 8.81 -14.23 4.24
CA LYS A 20 8.30 -13.98 5.60
C LYS A 20 9.40 -13.66 6.59
N ASP A 21 10.51 -14.40 6.53
CA ASP A 21 11.65 -14.23 7.45
C ASP A 21 12.28 -12.81 7.28
N VAL A 22 12.40 -12.35 6.06
CA VAL A 22 12.92 -10.99 5.77
C VAL A 22 11.93 -9.91 6.25
N LEU A 23 10.64 -10.05 5.98
CA LEU A 23 9.61 -9.13 6.49
C LEU A 23 9.63 -9.04 8.01
N MET A 24 9.70 -10.17 8.70
CA MET A 24 9.64 -10.21 10.16
C MET A 24 10.91 -9.69 10.84
N ASN A 25 12.08 -9.74 10.18
CA ASN A 25 13.37 -9.47 10.81
C ASN A 25 14.12 -8.27 10.24
N CYS A 26 13.77 -7.80 9.04
CA CYS A 26 14.51 -6.75 8.32
C CYS A 26 13.66 -5.54 7.92
N TYR A 27 12.38 -5.52 8.30
CA TYR A 27 11.47 -4.40 8.04
C TYR A 27 11.14 -3.66 9.34
N PRO A 28 10.83 -2.36 9.27
CA PRO A 28 10.27 -1.64 10.40
C PRO A 28 9.05 -2.37 10.95
N ALA A 29 8.96 -2.50 12.27
CA ALA A 29 7.79 -3.10 12.90
C ALA A 29 6.86 -1.99 13.40
N GLY A 30 5.56 -2.22 13.28
CA GLY A 30 4.53 -1.39 13.91
C GLY A 30 3.79 -0.47 12.96
N LEU A 31 3.32 0.64 13.51
CA LEU A 31 2.43 1.59 12.86
C LEU A 31 3.15 2.46 11.82
N ASP A 32 2.38 3.17 11.01
CA ASP A 32 2.86 4.23 10.14
C ASP A 32 3.71 5.24 10.90
N LEU A 33 4.95 5.38 10.48
CA LEU A 33 5.86 6.40 10.95
C LEU A 33 5.84 7.59 9.99
N SER A 34 6.20 8.78 10.47
CA SER A 34 6.50 9.87 9.55
C SER A 34 7.62 9.46 8.60
N THR A 35 7.66 10.03 7.40
CA THR A 35 8.67 9.71 6.38
C THR A 35 10.09 9.80 6.94
N GLU A 36 10.40 10.81 7.78
CA GLU A 36 11.72 10.96 8.37
C GLU A 36 12.07 9.83 9.37
N LEU A 37 11.14 9.42 10.21
CA LEU A 37 11.34 8.28 11.12
C LEU A 37 11.45 6.96 10.35
N SER A 38 10.68 6.80 9.29
CA SER A 38 10.77 5.67 8.38
C SER A 38 12.18 5.59 7.76
N ILE A 39 12.69 6.69 7.19
CA ILE A 39 14.04 6.77 6.63
C ILE A 39 15.10 6.42 7.68
N PHE A 40 14.97 6.96 8.90
CA PHE A 40 15.89 6.65 10.00
C PHE A 40 15.91 5.15 10.32
N THR A 41 14.74 4.55 10.43
CA THR A 41 14.59 3.12 10.73
C THR A 41 15.16 2.25 9.61
N TRP A 42 14.81 2.56 8.36
CA TRP A 42 15.38 1.87 7.18
C TRP A 42 16.90 2.00 7.13
N SER A 43 17.46 3.19 7.41
CA SER A 43 18.91 3.37 7.49
C SER A 43 19.55 2.41 8.49
N GLY A 44 18.90 2.15 9.63
CA GLY A 44 19.37 1.16 10.61
C GLY A 44 19.46 -0.24 10.03
N TYR A 45 18.44 -0.69 9.30
CA TYR A 45 18.43 -2.00 8.67
C TYR A 45 19.47 -2.12 7.55
N TYR A 46 19.62 -1.09 6.70
CA TYR A 46 20.62 -1.09 5.63
C TYR A 46 22.06 -0.95 6.13
N ASN A 47 22.27 -0.38 7.32
CA ASN A 47 23.60 -0.30 7.97
C ASN A 47 23.94 -1.56 8.81
N ASN A 48 22.99 -2.46 9.03
CA ASN A 48 23.23 -3.75 9.63
C ASN A 48 23.62 -4.75 8.51
N PRO A 49 24.87 -5.29 8.50
CA PRO A 49 25.32 -6.15 7.39
C PRO A 49 24.47 -7.38 7.14
N LYS A 50 23.84 -7.93 8.19
CA LYS A 50 22.97 -9.09 8.08
C LYS A 50 21.66 -8.72 7.38
N SER A 51 20.98 -7.67 7.86
CA SER A 51 19.72 -7.21 7.29
C SER A 51 19.91 -6.65 5.88
N ALA A 52 20.97 -5.86 5.65
CA ALA A 52 21.29 -5.30 4.33
C ALA A 52 21.44 -6.37 3.25
N LYS A 53 22.11 -7.48 3.57
CA LYS A 53 22.29 -8.61 2.65
C LYS A 53 20.95 -9.27 2.27
N GLU A 54 20.02 -9.36 3.21
CA GLU A 54 18.70 -9.94 2.95
C GLU A 54 17.80 -8.96 2.21
N LEU A 55 17.81 -7.66 2.59
CA LEU A 55 17.05 -6.61 1.90
C LEU A 55 17.44 -6.46 0.43
N GLN A 56 18.73 -6.58 0.09
CA GLN A 56 19.21 -6.53 -1.30
C GLN A 56 18.68 -7.65 -2.20
N LYS A 57 18.07 -8.69 -1.63
CA LYS A 57 17.43 -9.78 -2.38
C LYS A 57 15.95 -9.54 -2.64
N VAL A 58 15.38 -8.50 -2.01
CA VAL A 58 13.98 -8.13 -2.24
C VAL A 58 13.89 -7.47 -3.62
N GLU A 59 13.05 -8.02 -4.46
CA GLU A 59 12.85 -7.61 -5.84
C GLU A 59 11.38 -7.25 -6.09
N ILE A 60 11.06 -6.72 -7.25
CA ILE A 60 9.70 -6.45 -7.66
C ILE A 60 9.07 -7.69 -8.31
N LEU A 61 7.77 -7.89 -8.06
CA LEU A 61 6.92 -8.82 -8.78
C LEU A 61 6.59 -8.22 -10.16
N GLU A 62 7.51 -8.37 -11.12
CA GLU A 62 7.47 -7.72 -12.43
C GLU A 62 6.18 -8.00 -13.20
N ASP A 63 5.68 -9.24 -13.17
CA ASP A 63 4.44 -9.62 -13.88
C ASP A 63 3.22 -8.89 -13.30
N GLU A 64 3.12 -8.79 -11.97
CA GLU A 64 2.04 -8.08 -11.29
C GLU A 64 2.14 -6.56 -11.51
N LEU A 65 3.35 -5.99 -11.48
CA LEU A 65 3.57 -4.59 -11.81
C LEU A 65 3.15 -4.28 -13.26
N ASN A 66 3.45 -5.17 -14.20
CA ASN A 66 3.01 -5.05 -15.60
C ASN A 66 1.49 -5.17 -15.74
N HIS A 67 0.84 -6.01 -14.93
CA HIS A 67 -0.62 -6.06 -14.87
C HIS A 67 -1.21 -4.75 -14.34
N LEU A 68 -0.61 -4.13 -13.30
CA LEU A 68 -1.02 -2.82 -12.81
C LEU A 68 -0.91 -1.75 -13.91
N LYS A 69 0.24 -1.67 -14.60
CA LYS A 69 0.43 -0.72 -15.71
C LYS A 69 -0.65 -0.87 -16.78
N LYS A 70 -0.98 -2.11 -17.17
CA LYS A 70 -2.06 -2.38 -18.14
C LYS A 70 -3.43 -1.97 -17.60
N LEU A 71 -3.70 -2.18 -16.32
CA LEU A 71 -4.95 -1.76 -15.68
C LEU A 71 -5.09 -0.24 -15.69
N LEU A 72 -4.04 0.49 -15.30
CA LEU A 72 -4.02 1.96 -15.26
C LEU A 72 -4.14 2.60 -16.65
N LEU A 73 -3.68 1.92 -17.70
CA LEU A 73 -3.76 2.38 -19.09
C LEU A 73 -5.05 1.93 -19.81
N SER A 74 -5.92 1.19 -19.13
CA SER A 74 -7.14 0.65 -19.75
C SER A 74 -8.32 1.62 -19.59
N ASP A 75 -9.37 1.40 -20.38
CA ASP A 75 -10.68 2.07 -20.28
C ASP A 75 -11.51 1.65 -19.04
N ARG A 76 -10.86 1.02 -18.05
CA ARG A 76 -11.52 0.52 -16.83
C ARG A 76 -11.51 1.52 -15.70
N ILE A 77 -10.86 2.66 -15.87
CA ILE A 77 -10.85 3.76 -14.91
C ILE A 77 -11.62 4.91 -15.54
N SER A 78 -12.52 5.52 -14.78
CA SER A 78 -13.28 6.67 -15.24
C SER A 78 -12.34 7.85 -15.55
N ASP A 79 -12.65 8.60 -16.62
CA ASP A 79 -11.91 9.84 -16.94
C ASP A 79 -12.01 10.88 -15.81
N ASP A 80 -13.11 10.83 -15.03
CA ASP A 80 -13.39 11.71 -13.89
C ASP A 80 -13.05 11.04 -12.55
N ALA A 81 -12.23 9.99 -12.52
CA ALA A 81 -11.87 9.31 -11.30
C ALA A 81 -11.17 10.24 -10.30
N ASP A 82 -11.57 10.16 -9.02
CA ASP A 82 -10.83 10.78 -7.92
C ASP A 82 -9.50 10.02 -7.72
N VAL A 83 -8.37 10.67 -7.97
CA VAL A 83 -7.04 10.06 -7.86
C VAL A 83 -6.29 10.65 -6.68
N MET A 84 -5.77 9.78 -5.79
CA MET A 84 -4.96 10.19 -4.65
C MET A 84 -3.70 9.33 -4.52
N ILE A 85 -2.55 10.00 -4.32
CA ILE A 85 -1.25 9.36 -4.10
C ILE A 85 -0.72 9.77 -2.74
N THR A 86 -0.38 8.80 -1.89
CA THR A 86 0.03 9.03 -0.50
C THR A 86 1.21 8.15 -0.08
N ASN A 87 1.68 8.34 1.14
CA ASN A 87 2.67 7.47 1.78
C ASN A 87 2.07 6.57 2.88
N SER A 88 0.79 6.74 3.21
CA SER A 88 0.08 5.95 4.22
C SER A 88 -1.29 5.49 3.72
N HIS A 89 -1.64 4.24 3.99
CA HIS A 89 -2.91 3.65 3.57
C HIS A 89 -4.12 4.22 4.34
N VAL A 90 -3.93 4.85 5.50
CA VAL A 90 -5.01 5.43 6.30
C VAL A 90 -5.85 6.45 5.53
N PHE A 91 -5.25 7.19 4.59
CA PHE A 91 -5.93 8.25 3.83
C PHE A 91 -7.06 7.76 2.92
N ILE A 92 -7.09 6.46 2.58
CA ILE A 92 -8.17 5.89 1.75
C ILE A 92 -9.52 5.95 2.46
N TYR A 93 -9.53 5.82 3.79
CA TYR A 93 -10.76 5.89 4.58
C TYR A 93 -11.46 7.25 4.38
N GLU A 94 -10.71 8.34 4.57
CA GLU A 94 -11.25 9.70 4.36
C GLU A 94 -11.62 9.95 2.90
N LEU A 95 -10.83 9.44 1.94
CA LEU A 95 -11.12 9.59 0.52
C LEU A 95 -12.46 8.98 0.15
N ILE A 96 -12.74 7.75 0.60
CA ILE A 96 -14.01 7.06 0.35
C ILE A 96 -15.17 7.83 0.98
N HIS A 97 -15.05 8.24 2.25
CA HIS A 97 -16.08 9.04 2.91
C HIS A 97 -16.39 10.32 2.15
N ASN A 98 -15.37 11.08 1.75
CA ASN A 98 -15.52 12.31 0.97
C ASN A 98 -16.21 12.08 -0.38
N CYS A 99 -15.94 10.96 -1.06
CA CYS A 99 -16.62 10.61 -2.31
C CYS A 99 -18.09 10.27 -2.08
N MET A 100 -18.41 9.54 -1.03
CA MET A 100 -19.79 9.18 -0.67
C MET A 100 -20.60 10.43 -0.26
N GLU A 101 -20.02 11.34 0.52
CA GLU A 101 -20.71 12.57 0.98
C GLU A 101 -20.94 13.56 -0.15
N ARG A 102 -20.02 13.68 -1.10
CA ARG A 102 -20.16 14.61 -2.24
C ARG A 102 -21.16 14.16 -3.29
N ASN A 103 -21.52 12.88 -3.30
CA ASN A 103 -22.29 12.28 -4.36
C ASN A 103 -23.46 11.42 -3.83
N ASP A 104 -24.62 12.04 -3.61
CA ASP A 104 -25.83 11.41 -3.09
C ASP A 104 -26.33 10.19 -3.91
N HIS A 105 -25.85 10.00 -5.13
CA HIS A 105 -26.24 8.90 -6.00
C HIS A 105 -25.55 7.59 -5.68
N TYR A 106 -24.36 7.61 -5.03
CA TYR A 106 -23.74 6.40 -4.53
C TYR A 106 -24.46 5.85 -3.31
N LYS A 107 -24.72 4.55 -3.29
CA LYS A 107 -25.34 3.84 -2.15
C LYS A 107 -24.52 2.66 -1.67
N ASP A 108 -23.74 2.08 -2.57
CA ASP A 108 -22.90 0.94 -2.30
C ASP A 108 -21.44 1.28 -2.64
N ILE A 109 -20.49 0.64 -1.95
CA ILE A 109 -19.06 0.75 -2.19
C ILE A 109 -18.54 -0.63 -2.56
N ARG A 110 -17.74 -0.70 -3.60
CA ARG A 110 -16.98 -1.89 -3.95
C ARG A 110 -15.50 -1.55 -4.04
N CYS A 111 -14.70 -2.06 -3.11
CA CYS A 111 -13.27 -1.81 -3.05
C CYS A 111 -12.49 -3.05 -3.50
N ILE A 112 -11.58 -2.87 -4.46
CA ILE A 112 -10.50 -3.82 -4.75
C ILE A 112 -9.26 -3.32 -4.04
N ASN A 113 -8.74 -4.08 -3.08
CA ASN A 113 -7.48 -3.78 -2.40
C ASN A 113 -6.35 -4.68 -2.92
N ILE A 114 -5.34 -4.06 -3.51
CA ILE A 114 -4.09 -4.68 -3.95
C ILE A 114 -3.08 -4.40 -2.85
N ASP A 115 -2.76 -5.40 -2.03
CA ASP A 115 -2.05 -5.16 -0.79
C ASP A 115 -1.37 -6.44 -0.28
N LEU A 116 -0.22 -6.30 0.35
CA LEU A 116 0.43 -7.38 1.07
C LEU A 116 -0.32 -7.70 2.38
N HIS A 117 -0.91 -6.68 3.02
CA HIS A 117 -1.65 -6.77 4.27
C HIS A 117 -3.16 -6.87 4.01
N HIS A 118 -3.93 -7.34 4.97
CA HIS A 118 -5.38 -7.46 4.81
C HIS A 118 -6.16 -6.26 5.32
N ASP A 119 -5.54 -5.37 6.08
CA ASP A 119 -6.09 -4.13 6.66
C ASP A 119 -7.45 -4.27 7.38
N PHE A 120 -7.70 -5.46 7.87
CA PHE A 120 -8.90 -5.85 8.58
C PHE A 120 -8.59 -6.25 10.03
N VAL A 121 -7.89 -5.36 10.74
CA VAL A 121 -7.58 -5.54 12.16
C VAL A 121 -8.72 -4.97 12.99
N ASN A 122 -9.20 -5.72 13.97
CA ASN A 122 -10.24 -5.28 14.89
C ASN A 122 -9.60 -4.77 16.21
N GLY A 123 -10.26 -3.80 16.84
CA GLY A 123 -9.99 -3.44 18.24
C GLY A 123 -9.38 -2.06 18.50
N SER A 124 -9.09 -1.25 17.49
CA SER A 124 -8.77 0.17 17.67
C SER A 124 -10.02 1.04 17.50
N GLU A 125 -10.14 2.12 18.30
CA GLU A 125 -11.18 3.15 18.11
C GLU A 125 -10.80 4.12 17.00
N ASP A 126 -9.50 4.36 16.83
CA ASP A 126 -8.97 5.24 15.78
C ASP A 126 -8.68 4.45 14.49
N VAL A 127 -8.92 5.11 13.35
CA VAL A 127 -8.57 4.56 12.03
C VAL A 127 -7.06 4.63 11.84
N ASP A 128 -6.46 3.53 11.39
CA ASP A 128 -5.06 3.44 11.01
C ASP A 128 -4.87 2.66 9.70
N CYS A 129 -3.63 2.51 9.23
CA CYS A 129 -3.32 1.85 7.96
C CYS A 129 -3.70 0.36 7.92
N GLY A 130 -3.82 -0.31 9.07
CA GLY A 130 -4.12 -1.75 9.15
C GLY A 130 -5.58 -2.07 9.50
N ASN A 131 -6.46 -1.07 9.71
CA ASN A 131 -7.82 -1.31 10.20
C ASN A 131 -8.92 -0.56 9.44
N TRP A 132 -8.59 0.25 8.45
CA TRP A 132 -9.53 1.11 7.71
C TRP A 132 -10.70 0.31 7.09
N ILE A 133 -10.47 -0.94 6.68
CA ILE A 133 -11.52 -1.82 6.17
C ILE A 133 -12.54 -2.16 7.24
N SER A 134 -12.08 -2.44 8.49
CA SER A 134 -12.98 -2.73 9.61
C SER A 134 -13.88 -1.53 9.92
N HIS A 135 -13.35 -0.32 9.83
CA HIS A 135 -14.10 0.91 10.03
C HIS A 135 -15.12 1.13 8.91
N LEU A 136 -14.77 0.93 7.63
CA LEU A 136 -15.74 1.01 6.53
C LEU A 136 -16.88 -0.01 6.68
N TYR A 137 -16.60 -1.23 7.17
CA TYR A 137 -17.66 -2.18 7.48
C TYR A 137 -18.57 -1.71 8.61
N LYS A 138 -18.01 -1.05 9.63
CA LYS A 138 -18.78 -0.47 10.73
C LYS A 138 -19.70 0.65 10.24
N ASP A 139 -19.23 1.48 9.31
CA ASP A 139 -19.95 2.66 8.84
C ASP A 139 -20.99 2.33 7.77
N TYR A 140 -20.67 1.42 6.85
CA TYR A 140 -21.51 1.12 5.68
C TYR A 140 -22.17 -0.26 5.70
N GLY A 141 -21.76 -1.16 6.60
CA GLY A 141 -22.36 -2.50 6.73
C GLY A 141 -22.39 -3.28 5.42
N ASP A 142 -23.55 -3.80 5.05
CA ASP A 142 -23.76 -4.59 3.84
C ASP A 142 -23.60 -3.79 2.53
N HIS A 143 -23.53 -2.46 2.64
CA HIS A 143 -23.26 -1.57 1.52
C HIS A 143 -21.77 -1.47 1.15
N PHE A 144 -20.87 -1.98 1.99
CA PHE A 144 -19.44 -2.06 1.69
C PHE A 144 -19.06 -3.49 1.29
N LYS A 145 -18.48 -3.63 0.10
CA LYS A 145 -17.92 -4.89 -0.41
C LYS A 145 -16.45 -4.72 -0.70
N PHE A 146 -15.70 -5.74 -0.32
CA PHE A 146 -14.24 -5.73 -0.37
C PHE A 146 -13.73 -7.01 -1.03
N ASP A 147 -12.89 -6.86 -2.04
CA ASP A 147 -12.13 -7.93 -2.66
C ASP A 147 -10.63 -7.66 -2.45
N TRP A 148 -9.88 -8.64 -2.01
CA TRP A 148 -8.44 -8.49 -1.76
C TRP A 148 -7.61 -9.26 -2.77
N VAL A 149 -6.69 -8.54 -3.45
CA VAL A 149 -5.65 -9.14 -4.29
C VAL A 149 -4.47 -9.48 -3.39
N VAL A 150 -4.26 -10.78 -3.19
CA VAL A 150 -3.36 -11.32 -2.15
C VAL A 150 -1.95 -11.50 -2.72
N ASN A 151 -0.95 -10.85 -2.10
CA ASN A 151 0.45 -11.15 -2.39
C ASN A 151 0.76 -12.63 -2.08
N PRO A 152 1.63 -13.32 -2.83
CA PRO A 152 1.98 -14.71 -2.59
C PRO A 152 2.38 -15.03 -1.15
N ILE A 153 3.07 -14.10 -0.45
CA ILE A 153 3.52 -14.27 0.94
C ILE A 153 2.40 -14.04 1.97
N SER A 154 1.36 -13.29 1.64
CA SER A 154 0.29 -12.92 2.58
C SER A 154 -0.41 -14.15 3.19
N ARG A 155 -0.61 -15.19 2.38
CA ARG A 155 -1.21 -16.45 2.87
C ARG A 155 -0.37 -17.14 3.93
N GLU A 156 0.95 -17.11 3.77
CA GLU A 156 1.89 -17.68 4.75
C GLU A 156 1.93 -16.82 6.01
N MET A 157 1.87 -15.50 5.86
CA MET A 157 1.95 -14.56 6.99
C MET A 157 0.71 -14.62 7.88
N PHE A 158 -0.48 -14.58 7.27
CA PHE A 158 -1.73 -14.38 8.01
C PHE A 158 -2.50 -15.67 8.25
N GLY A 159 -2.01 -16.82 7.74
CA GLY A 159 -2.67 -18.11 7.93
C GLY A 159 -4.12 -18.11 7.45
N LEU A 160 -4.38 -17.43 6.32
CA LEU A 160 -5.71 -17.16 5.79
C LEU A 160 -6.48 -18.47 5.59
N LYS A 161 -7.44 -18.70 6.46
CA LYS A 161 -8.51 -19.63 6.21
C LYS A 161 -9.55 -18.89 5.36
N GLU A 162 -9.98 -19.48 4.28
CA GLU A 162 -11.02 -18.92 3.39
C GLU A 162 -12.32 -18.53 4.14
N GLU A 163 -12.53 -19.13 5.31
CA GLU A 163 -13.67 -18.89 6.20
C GLU A 163 -13.65 -17.54 6.96
N ILE A 164 -12.50 -16.86 7.05
CA ILE A 164 -12.40 -15.59 7.81
C ILE A 164 -12.90 -14.41 6.98
N PHE A 165 -12.81 -14.52 5.67
CA PHE A 165 -13.26 -13.48 4.75
C PHE A 165 -14.39 -14.07 3.90
N ASP A 166 -15.60 -13.64 4.15
CA ASP A 166 -16.78 -13.88 3.29
C ASP A 166 -16.62 -13.16 1.93
N LYS A 167 -15.38 -13.22 1.36
CA LYS A 167 -14.89 -12.28 0.34
C LYS A 167 -14.00 -12.95 -0.67
N THR A 168 -14.04 -12.40 -1.85
CA THR A 168 -13.26 -12.91 -2.96
C THR A 168 -11.78 -12.60 -2.76
N LEU A 169 -10.99 -13.64 -2.52
CA LEU A 169 -9.54 -13.55 -2.56
C LEU A 169 -9.09 -13.70 -4.02
N LEU A 170 -8.59 -12.62 -4.60
CA LEU A 170 -8.01 -12.63 -5.94
C LEU A 170 -6.54 -13.04 -5.84
N LYS A 171 -6.08 -13.88 -6.77
CA LYS A 171 -4.70 -14.40 -6.75
C LYS A 171 -3.72 -13.52 -7.52
N SER A 172 -4.23 -12.65 -8.37
CA SER A 172 -3.45 -11.79 -9.25
C SER A 172 -4.30 -10.60 -9.69
N LEU A 173 -3.66 -9.50 -10.06
CA LEU A 173 -4.32 -8.35 -10.67
C LEU A 173 -5.08 -8.72 -11.95
N ALA A 174 -4.64 -9.76 -12.66
CA ALA A 174 -5.33 -10.27 -13.86
C ALA A 174 -6.75 -10.82 -13.56
N ASP A 175 -7.04 -11.16 -12.30
CA ASP A 175 -8.35 -11.67 -11.88
C ASP A 175 -9.38 -10.56 -11.65
N ILE A 176 -8.97 -9.29 -11.60
CA ILE A 176 -9.86 -8.14 -11.41
C ILE A 176 -10.82 -8.03 -12.60
N LYS A 177 -12.13 -8.05 -12.33
CA LYS A 177 -13.20 -8.00 -13.35
C LYS A 177 -13.98 -6.69 -13.36
N ILE A 178 -13.82 -5.86 -12.35
CA ILE A 178 -14.51 -4.56 -12.24
C ILE A 178 -14.09 -3.66 -13.38
N LYS A 179 -15.04 -2.86 -13.85
CA LYS A 179 -14.86 -1.76 -14.79
C LYS A 179 -15.37 -0.48 -14.15
N ASP A 180 -15.00 0.62 -14.72
CA ASP A 180 -15.46 1.96 -14.31
C ASP A 180 -15.10 2.24 -12.83
N PHE A 181 -13.78 2.19 -12.53
CA PHE A 181 -13.29 2.65 -11.25
C PHE A 181 -13.47 4.17 -11.14
N ASP A 182 -14.19 4.59 -10.09
CA ASP A 182 -14.46 5.98 -9.76
C ASP A 182 -13.37 6.61 -8.88
N VAL A 183 -12.60 5.76 -8.20
CA VAL A 183 -11.51 6.16 -7.29
C VAL A 183 -10.27 5.31 -7.58
N VAL A 184 -9.12 5.96 -7.67
CA VAL A 184 -7.80 5.33 -7.69
C VAL A 184 -6.98 5.87 -6.53
N PHE A 185 -6.62 5.00 -5.63
CA PHE A 185 -5.77 5.31 -4.49
C PHE A 185 -4.46 4.55 -4.61
N LEU A 186 -3.33 5.27 -4.55
CA LEU A 186 -1.99 4.71 -4.56
C LEU A 186 -1.25 5.11 -3.29
N CYS A 187 -0.84 4.12 -2.50
CA CYS A 187 -0.03 4.29 -1.30
C CYS A 187 1.40 3.77 -1.53
N ARG A 188 2.42 4.56 -1.11
CA ARG A 188 3.82 4.09 -1.12
C ARG A 188 4.12 3.14 0.02
N SER A 189 3.40 3.26 1.14
CA SER A 189 3.59 2.44 2.34
C SER A 189 5.02 2.51 2.91
N ASP A 190 5.43 3.70 3.32
CA ASP A 190 6.84 4.05 3.64
C ASP A 190 7.53 3.09 4.61
N ASN A 191 6.78 2.48 5.54
CA ASN A 191 7.34 1.51 6.49
C ASN A 191 7.39 0.07 5.97
N PHE A 192 6.56 -0.26 4.99
CA PHE A 192 6.35 -1.62 4.54
C PHE A 192 6.89 -1.88 3.14
N PHE A 193 7.35 -0.83 2.44
CA PHE A 193 7.96 -0.91 1.13
C PHE A 193 9.44 -0.53 1.18
N ALA A 194 10.32 -1.43 0.73
CA ALA A 194 11.76 -1.26 0.81
C ALA A 194 12.25 -0.09 -0.07
N PRO A 195 12.98 0.91 0.50
CA PRO A 195 13.32 2.17 -0.21
C PRO A 195 14.15 2.01 -1.48
N HIS A 196 14.93 0.94 -1.63
CA HIS A 196 15.69 0.71 -2.86
C HIS A 196 14.80 0.36 -4.06
N LEU A 197 13.53 0.07 -3.84
CA LEU A 197 12.52 -0.20 -4.86
C LEU A 197 11.69 1.04 -5.24
N ASP A 198 11.91 2.19 -4.59
CA ASP A 198 11.20 3.44 -4.89
C ASP A 198 11.15 3.82 -6.39
N PRO A 199 12.20 3.55 -7.22
CA PRO A 199 12.13 3.86 -8.64
C PRO A 199 10.94 3.20 -9.37
N TYR A 200 10.44 2.05 -8.91
CA TYR A 200 9.27 1.39 -9.47
C TYR A 200 7.97 2.08 -9.07
N PHE A 201 7.88 2.56 -7.82
CA PHE A 201 6.77 3.40 -7.38
C PHE A 201 6.71 4.70 -8.17
N ASP A 202 7.85 5.38 -8.33
CA ASP A 202 7.96 6.61 -9.11
C ASP A 202 7.56 6.42 -10.58
N GLU A 203 7.79 5.24 -11.14
CA GLU A 203 7.33 4.91 -12.50
C GLU A 203 5.81 4.88 -12.57
N ILE A 204 5.14 4.29 -11.58
CA ILE A 204 3.68 4.25 -11.51
C ILE A 204 3.09 5.64 -11.26
N VAL A 205 3.72 6.45 -10.38
CA VAL A 205 3.31 7.84 -10.17
C VAL A 205 3.34 8.61 -11.51
N ARG A 206 4.45 8.57 -12.24
CA ARG A 206 4.56 9.23 -13.57
C ARG A 206 3.52 8.71 -14.56
N LEU A 207 3.20 7.41 -14.52
CA LEU A 207 2.16 6.84 -15.37
C LEU A 207 0.79 7.44 -15.04
N ILE A 208 0.43 7.50 -13.75
CA ILE A 208 -0.82 8.11 -13.28
C ILE A 208 -0.86 9.61 -13.68
N GLU A 209 0.21 10.37 -13.43
CA GLU A 209 0.30 11.78 -13.82
C GLU A 209 0.15 12.01 -15.33
N SER A 210 0.50 11.03 -16.15
CA SER A 210 0.32 11.10 -17.60
C SER A 210 -1.10 10.83 -18.08
N GLN A 211 -1.94 10.19 -17.25
CA GLN A 211 -3.29 9.76 -17.61
C GLN A 211 -4.38 10.66 -16.99
N PHE A 212 -4.13 11.19 -15.80
CA PHE A 212 -5.13 11.93 -15.03
C PHE A 212 -4.71 13.40 -14.82
N HIS A 213 -5.68 14.30 -14.77
CA HIS A 213 -5.42 15.74 -14.65
C HIS A 213 -5.56 16.26 -13.23
N ASP A 214 -6.53 15.75 -12.46
CA ASP A 214 -6.82 16.19 -11.10
C ASP A 214 -6.34 15.12 -10.09
N ILE A 215 -5.05 15.19 -9.75
CA ILE A 215 -4.42 14.23 -8.84
C ILE A 215 -4.10 14.93 -7.52
N ARG A 216 -4.54 14.35 -6.42
CA ARG A 216 -4.10 14.76 -5.07
C ARG A 216 -2.86 13.98 -4.68
N ILE A 217 -1.74 14.67 -4.53
CA ILE A 217 -0.47 14.07 -4.09
C ILE A 217 -0.12 14.62 -2.72
N GLU A 218 0.00 13.73 -1.72
CA GLU A 218 0.51 14.11 -0.41
C GLU A 218 1.97 14.56 -0.50
N LYS A 219 2.29 15.65 0.21
CA LYS A 219 3.62 16.27 0.15
C LYS A 219 4.75 15.28 0.48
N SER A 220 4.51 14.40 1.42
CA SER A 220 5.46 13.38 1.89
C SER A 220 5.87 12.39 0.80
N VAL A 221 5.02 12.15 -0.21
CA VAL A 221 5.34 11.27 -1.35
C VAL A 221 6.49 11.83 -2.18
N ASN A 222 6.59 13.16 -2.28
CA ASN A 222 7.66 13.83 -3.04
C ASN A 222 9.00 13.86 -2.28
N GLU A 223 9.03 13.40 -1.03
CA GLU A 223 10.25 13.30 -0.26
C GLU A 223 11.03 12.05 -0.66
N VAL A 224 12.30 12.24 -1.02
CA VAL A 224 13.21 11.13 -1.34
C VAL A 224 13.50 10.34 -0.08
N ARG A 225 13.24 9.05 -0.09
CA ARG A 225 13.59 8.14 1.01
C ARG A 225 15.05 7.70 0.92
N ASP A 226 15.98 8.65 1.20
CA ASP A 226 17.41 8.34 1.22
C ASP A 226 17.80 7.54 2.48
N TYR A 227 17.73 6.22 2.40
CA TYR A 227 18.11 5.31 3.48
C TYR A 227 19.62 5.35 3.81
N ARG A 228 20.45 6.07 3.03
CA ARG A 228 21.86 6.32 3.32
C ARG A 228 22.11 7.61 4.11
N LYS A 229 21.06 8.41 4.30
CA LYS A 229 21.12 9.71 5.03
C LYS A 229 21.86 9.63 6.36
N TYR A 230 21.78 8.50 7.05
CA TYR A 230 22.36 8.31 8.38
C TYR A 230 23.58 7.38 8.42
N ASP A 231 24.15 6.99 7.29
CA ASP A 231 25.30 6.07 7.20
C ASP A 231 26.47 6.51 8.09
N SER A 232 26.87 7.80 8.03
CA SER A 232 27.98 8.32 8.83
C SER A 232 27.75 8.22 10.34
N MET A 233 26.49 8.32 10.79
CA MET A 233 26.12 8.18 12.20
C MET A 233 26.24 6.70 12.62
N TYR A 234 25.73 5.77 11.82
CA TYR A 234 25.83 4.35 12.10
C TYR A 234 27.26 3.84 12.07
N GLU A 235 28.10 4.32 11.15
CA GLU A 235 29.54 4.00 11.15
C GLU A 235 30.25 4.43 12.43
N LYS A 236 29.96 5.64 12.95
CA LYS A 236 30.52 6.12 14.23
C LYS A 236 30.07 5.26 15.39
N LEU A 237 28.78 4.90 15.42
CA LEU A 237 28.22 4.03 16.46
C LEU A 237 28.90 2.66 16.45
N HIS A 238 29.06 2.03 15.28
CA HIS A 238 29.73 0.74 15.14
C HIS A 238 31.21 0.79 15.57
N ARG A 239 31.92 1.89 15.28
CA ARG A 239 33.32 2.08 15.73
C ARG A 239 33.39 2.19 17.25
N SER A 240 32.48 2.92 17.88
CA SER A 240 32.47 3.08 19.35
C SER A 240 32.18 1.76 20.08
N LEU A 241 31.26 0.94 19.54
CA LEU A 241 30.91 -0.35 20.11
C LEU A 241 32.02 -1.42 19.97
N LYS A 242 32.91 -1.30 18.97
CA LYS A 242 34.06 -2.21 18.80
C LYS A 242 35.24 -1.84 19.71
N ASN A 243 35.29 -0.64 20.24
CA ASN A 243 36.36 -0.12 21.07
C ASN A 243 35.98 -0.13 22.58
N SER A 244 34.79 -0.56 22.93
CA SER A 244 34.30 -0.81 24.29
C SER A 244 34.35 -2.29 24.63
#